data_67f2f8923a06a02cea9a78750719a944
#
_entry.id   67f2f8923a06a02cea9a78750719a944
#
_cell.length_a   1.000
_cell.length_b   1.000
_cell.length_c   1.000
_cell.angle_alpha   90.00
_cell.angle_beta   90.00
_cell.angle_gamma   90.00
#
_symmetry.space_group_name_H-M   'P 1'
#
loop_
_entity.id
_entity.type
_entity.pdbx_description
1 polymer ?
#
loop_
_entity_poly.entity_id
_entity_poly.type
_entity_poly.pdbx_seq_one_letter_code
_entity_poly.pdbx_strand_id
1 'polypeptide(L)'
;MNFELKAVSGRQIMFVMAVDAEYGPHLKTRIRPLMTGVGPVEAAVVLSRALTRLEAESRLPDLVVSLGSAGSRSLEQTEVYQVSSVAYRDMDASPLGFEKGRTPFLDHPAVVPMTLRIPGIAEASLSTGGNIVSGAAYDLVAANMVDMETFAVLRCCQVFGLPLIGLRGISDGKAELKHVDNWIEYLHVIDEKLAAGIDRLENALESGDLAL
;
A
#
# COMPACT_ATOMS: atom_id res chain seq x y z
N MET A 1 -15.79 -13.17 0.07
CA MET A 1 -14.81 -12.18 -0.41
C MET A 1 -14.88 -12.21 -1.92
N ASN A 2 -15.05 -11.06 -2.54
CA ASN A 2 -15.21 -10.96 -4.00
C ASN A 2 -13.95 -10.28 -4.57
N PHE A 3 -12.91 -11.08 -4.85
CA PHE A 3 -11.67 -10.65 -5.50
C PHE A 3 -11.21 -11.74 -6.46
N GLU A 4 -10.32 -11.39 -7.39
CA GLU A 4 -9.74 -12.32 -8.36
C GLU A 4 -8.22 -12.18 -8.41
N LEU A 5 -7.51 -13.30 -8.50
CA LEU A 5 -6.10 -13.28 -8.86
C LEU A 5 -5.99 -13.01 -10.36
N LYS A 6 -5.12 -12.06 -10.74
CA LYS A 6 -4.86 -11.74 -12.15
C LYS A 6 -3.63 -12.49 -12.62
N ALA A 7 -3.77 -13.24 -13.69
CA ALA A 7 -2.64 -13.93 -14.34
C ALA A 7 -1.91 -12.95 -15.28
N VAL A 8 -0.61 -12.76 -15.05
CA VAL A 8 0.29 -11.97 -15.91
C VAL A 8 1.58 -12.76 -16.10
N SER A 9 1.95 -13.04 -17.33
CA SER A 9 3.19 -13.78 -17.65
C SER A 9 3.39 -15.07 -16.85
N GLY A 10 2.30 -15.83 -16.61
CA GLY A 10 2.31 -17.06 -15.83
C GLY A 10 2.35 -16.88 -14.30
N ARG A 11 2.38 -15.64 -13.80
CA ARG A 11 2.32 -15.29 -12.38
C ARG A 11 0.90 -14.95 -11.94
N GLN A 12 0.55 -15.27 -10.71
CA GLN A 12 -0.73 -14.91 -10.10
C GLN A 12 -0.54 -13.68 -9.21
N ILE A 13 -1.22 -12.60 -9.53
CA ILE A 13 -1.10 -11.32 -8.82
C ILE A 13 -2.38 -11.05 -8.03
N MET A 14 -2.23 -10.76 -6.74
CA MET A 14 -3.31 -10.32 -5.87
C MET A 14 -3.25 -8.81 -5.67
N PHE A 15 -4.32 -8.12 -6.04
CA PHE A 15 -4.46 -6.69 -5.78
C PHE A 15 -5.25 -6.45 -4.49
N VAL A 16 -4.82 -5.45 -3.72
CA VAL A 16 -5.40 -5.12 -2.40
C VAL A 16 -5.66 -3.61 -2.36
N MET A 17 -6.86 -3.21 -1.95
CA MET A 17 -7.26 -1.82 -1.74
C MET A 17 -8.07 -1.68 -0.46
N ALA A 18 -8.13 -0.48 0.10
CA ALA A 18 -8.86 -0.25 1.35
C ALA A 18 -10.37 -0.13 1.12
N VAL A 19 -10.79 0.71 0.18
CA VAL A 19 -12.21 1.11 0.01
C VAL A 19 -12.61 1.28 -1.44
N ASP A 20 -13.91 1.10 -1.69
CA ASP A 20 -14.51 1.26 -3.03
C ASP A 20 -14.38 2.70 -3.60
N ALA A 21 -14.25 3.72 -2.74
CA ALA A 21 -14.08 5.10 -3.17
C ALA A 21 -12.80 5.33 -3.98
N GLU A 22 -11.75 4.55 -3.74
CA GLU A 22 -10.46 4.59 -4.47
C GLU A 22 -10.47 3.73 -5.74
N TYR A 23 -11.47 2.88 -5.91
CA TYR A 23 -11.58 1.91 -7.00
C TYR A 23 -12.51 2.44 -8.09
N GLY A 24 -11.97 3.28 -8.96
CA GLY A 24 -12.69 3.95 -10.03
C GLY A 24 -12.77 3.15 -11.33
N PRO A 25 -13.30 3.77 -12.40
CA PRO A 25 -13.58 3.10 -13.68
C PRO A 25 -12.31 2.57 -14.37
N HIS A 26 -11.17 3.24 -14.24
CA HIS A 26 -9.91 2.82 -14.89
C HIS A 26 -9.36 1.54 -14.23
N LEU A 27 -9.36 1.46 -12.90
CA LEU A 27 -8.97 0.25 -12.17
C LEU A 27 -9.97 -0.90 -12.38
N LYS A 28 -11.28 -0.62 -12.43
CA LYS A 28 -12.33 -1.63 -12.65
C LYS A 28 -12.21 -2.38 -13.97
N THR A 29 -11.58 -1.79 -14.97
CA THR A 29 -11.31 -2.47 -16.25
C THR A 29 -10.11 -3.41 -16.20
N ARG A 30 -9.27 -3.32 -15.17
CA ARG A 30 -7.98 -4.03 -15.07
C ARG A 30 -7.92 -5.10 -14.00
N ILE A 31 -8.51 -4.85 -12.86
CA ILE A 31 -8.36 -5.71 -11.67
C ILE A 31 -9.68 -5.89 -10.93
N ARG A 32 -9.71 -6.90 -10.05
CA ARG A 32 -10.74 -7.10 -9.01
C ARG A 32 -10.05 -7.27 -7.66
N PRO A 33 -9.76 -6.16 -6.95
CA PRO A 33 -8.97 -6.20 -5.73
C PRO A 33 -9.73 -6.81 -4.54
N LEU A 34 -8.98 -7.32 -3.58
CA LEU A 34 -9.51 -7.57 -2.24
C LEU A 34 -9.68 -6.22 -1.54
N MET A 35 -10.92 -5.90 -1.15
CA MET A 35 -11.22 -4.75 -0.30
C MET A 35 -10.99 -5.13 1.17
N THR A 36 -10.09 -4.42 1.84
CA THR A 36 -9.68 -4.76 3.21
C THR A 36 -10.44 -3.98 4.28
N GLY A 37 -11.01 -2.84 3.95
CA GLY A 37 -11.43 -1.83 4.93
C GLY A 37 -10.26 -0.91 5.32
N VAL A 38 -10.59 0.17 6.03
CA VAL A 38 -9.66 1.22 6.43
C VAL A 38 -8.95 0.84 7.73
N GLY A 39 -7.65 1.11 7.76
CA GLY A 39 -6.82 0.99 8.95
C GLY A 39 -6.06 -0.34 9.05
N PRO A 40 -4.99 -0.35 9.87
CA PRO A 40 -4.06 -1.48 9.90
C PRO A 40 -4.69 -2.75 10.46
N VAL A 41 -5.68 -2.64 11.35
CA VAL A 41 -6.35 -3.82 11.92
C VAL A 41 -7.22 -4.51 10.89
N GLU A 42 -8.09 -3.77 10.19
CA GLU A 42 -8.96 -4.34 9.16
C GLU A 42 -8.13 -4.93 8.02
N ALA A 43 -7.10 -4.20 7.56
CA ALA A 43 -6.20 -4.70 6.52
C ALA A 43 -5.54 -6.03 6.92
N ALA A 44 -5.03 -6.14 8.15
CA ALA A 44 -4.43 -7.38 8.64
C ALA A 44 -5.44 -8.53 8.70
N VAL A 45 -6.61 -8.29 9.30
CA VAL A 45 -7.64 -9.33 9.50
C VAL A 45 -8.16 -9.87 8.18
N VAL A 46 -8.54 -8.97 7.26
CA VAL A 46 -9.15 -9.37 5.99
C VAL A 46 -8.13 -10.04 5.07
N LEU A 47 -6.92 -9.49 4.95
CA LEU A 47 -5.87 -10.05 4.11
C LEU A 47 -5.38 -11.39 4.65
N SER A 48 -5.12 -11.53 5.96
CA SER A 48 -4.71 -12.81 6.56
C SER A 48 -5.74 -13.90 6.31
N ARG A 49 -7.03 -13.59 6.48
CA ARG A 49 -8.12 -14.54 6.19
C ARG A 49 -8.13 -14.97 4.72
N ALA A 50 -7.91 -14.02 3.79
CA ALA A 50 -7.88 -14.32 2.36
C ALA A 50 -6.68 -15.21 2.01
N LEU A 51 -5.49 -14.88 2.49
CA LEU A 51 -4.26 -15.63 2.23
C LEU A 51 -4.30 -17.03 2.85
N THR A 52 -4.79 -17.18 4.10
CA THR A 52 -4.97 -18.49 4.73
C THR A 52 -5.88 -19.40 3.90
N ARG A 53 -6.97 -18.85 3.34
CA ARG A 53 -7.85 -19.62 2.46
C ARG A 53 -7.13 -20.04 1.17
N LEU A 54 -6.42 -19.11 0.52
CA LEU A 54 -5.67 -19.40 -0.70
C LEU A 54 -4.54 -20.41 -0.46
N GLU A 55 -3.88 -20.34 0.70
CA GLU A 55 -2.86 -21.32 1.12
C GLU A 55 -3.46 -22.72 1.27
N ALA A 56 -4.60 -22.85 1.95
CA ALA A 56 -5.30 -24.13 2.09
C ALA A 56 -5.75 -24.71 0.74
N GLU A 57 -6.00 -23.87 -0.26
CA GLU A 57 -6.32 -24.24 -1.63
C GLU A 57 -5.08 -24.44 -2.52
N SER A 58 -3.84 -24.28 -2.00
CA SER A 58 -2.58 -24.27 -2.75
C SER A 58 -2.57 -23.24 -3.90
N ARG A 59 -3.12 -22.07 -3.66
CA ARG A 59 -3.34 -20.98 -4.64
C ARG A 59 -2.83 -19.63 -4.17
N LEU A 60 -1.79 -19.60 -3.32
CA LEU A 60 -1.16 -18.33 -2.95
C LEU A 60 -0.72 -17.56 -4.20
N PRO A 61 -0.83 -16.22 -4.20
CA PRO A 61 -0.33 -15.40 -5.31
C PRO A 61 1.20 -15.40 -5.33
N ASP A 62 1.78 -15.14 -6.49
CA ASP A 62 3.22 -14.91 -6.63
C ASP A 62 3.63 -13.48 -6.20
N LEU A 63 2.69 -12.55 -6.23
CA LEU A 63 2.89 -11.14 -5.86
C LEU A 63 1.61 -10.55 -5.29
N VAL A 64 1.74 -9.75 -4.23
CA VAL A 64 0.69 -8.87 -3.73
C VAL A 64 1.00 -7.43 -4.15
N VAL A 65 -0.02 -6.72 -4.66
CA VAL A 65 0.08 -5.31 -5.03
C VAL A 65 -0.95 -4.52 -4.24
N SER A 66 -0.47 -3.64 -3.36
CA SER A 66 -1.32 -2.75 -2.56
C SER A 66 -1.46 -1.41 -3.27
N LEU A 67 -2.70 -1.02 -3.58
CA LEU A 67 -3.07 0.21 -4.27
C LEU A 67 -3.92 1.09 -3.36
N GLY A 68 -3.80 2.40 -3.51
CA GLY A 68 -4.64 3.36 -2.81
C GLY A 68 -4.09 4.77 -2.82
N SER A 69 -4.71 5.65 -2.06
CA SER A 69 -4.26 7.01 -1.84
C SER A 69 -3.27 7.11 -0.67
N ALA A 70 -2.56 8.22 -0.61
CA ALA A 70 -1.71 8.62 0.50
C ALA A 70 -1.68 10.14 0.65
N GLY A 71 -1.52 10.60 1.89
CA GLY A 71 -1.25 12.00 2.17
C GLY A 71 0.24 12.31 2.07
N SER A 72 0.58 13.49 1.54
CA SER A 72 1.96 13.99 1.52
C SER A 72 2.01 15.51 1.46
N ARG A 73 2.87 16.11 2.31
CA ARG A 73 3.14 17.54 2.28
C ARG A 73 4.19 17.95 1.25
N SER A 74 5.06 17.01 0.87
CA SER A 74 6.26 17.29 0.05
C SER A 74 6.20 16.76 -1.38
N LEU A 75 5.37 15.72 -1.62
CA LEU A 75 5.24 15.11 -2.95
C LEU A 75 4.19 15.83 -3.80
N GLU A 76 4.27 15.63 -5.11
CA GLU A 76 3.30 16.23 -6.03
C GLU A 76 1.94 15.54 -5.92
N GLN A 77 0.92 16.37 -5.70
CA GLN A 77 -0.47 15.92 -5.62
C GLN A 77 -0.91 15.29 -6.94
N THR A 78 -1.74 14.27 -6.85
CA THR A 78 -2.20 13.40 -7.95
C THR A 78 -1.14 12.49 -8.58
N GLU A 79 0.16 12.67 -8.29
CA GLU A 79 1.18 11.75 -8.79
C GLU A 79 1.21 10.42 -8.02
N VAL A 80 1.61 9.36 -8.72
CA VAL A 80 1.75 8.01 -8.16
C VAL A 80 3.20 7.70 -7.85
N TYR A 81 3.43 7.20 -6.64
CA TYR A 81 4.73 6.77 -6.15
C TYR A 81 4.68 5.30 -5.75
N GLN A 82 5.78 4.58 -6.00
CA GLN A 82 5.98 3.26 -5.43
C GLN A 82 6.67 3.34 -4.07
N VAL A 83 6.23 2.49 -3.15
CA VAL A 83 6.74 2.48 -1.78
C VAL A 83 8.13 1.89 -1.75
N SER A 84 9.12 2.67 -1.30
CA SER A 84 10.52 2.23 -1.13
C SER A 84 10.78 1.63 0.24
N SER A 85 10.07 2.09 1.26
CA SER A 85 10.13 1.56 2.62
C SER A 85 8.86 1.93 3.38
N VAL A 86 8.54 1.17 4.42
CA VAL A 86 7.38 1.45 5.27
C VAL A 86 7.73 1.38 6.75
N ALA A 87 7.20 2.34 7.53
CA ALA A 87 7.29 2.39 8.99
C ALA A 87 5.90 2.29 9.62
N TYR A 88 5.80 1.79 10.86
CA TYR A 88 4.57 1.76 11.64
C TYR A 88 4.58 2.87 12.70
N ARG A 89 3.97 4.04 12.39
CA ARG A 89 4.08 5.23 13.26
C ARG A 89 3.37 5.10 14.60
N ASP A 90 2.35 4.23 14.72
CA ASP A 90 1.59 4.06 15.95
C ASP A 90 2.28 3.12 16.96
N MET A 91 3.30 2.37 16.52
CA MET A 91 4.06 1.53 17.42
C MET A 91 5.10 2.37 18.17
N ASP A 92 4.80 2.66 19.43
CA ASP A 92 5.69 3.41 20.31
C ASP A 92 5.84 2.72 21.68
N ALA A 93 6.92 1.97 21.81
CA ALA A 93 7.36 1.37 23.08
C ALA A 93 8.64 2.04 23.60
N SER A 94 8.92 3.27 23.19
CA SER A 94 10.11 4.03 23.61
C SER A 94 10.21 4.25 25.12
N PRO A 95 9.11 4.35 25.91
CA PRO A 95 9.22 4.38 27.38
C PRO A 95 9.86 3.13 27.99
N LEU A 96 9.89 2.02 27.26
CA LEU A 96 10.54 0.76 27.66
C LEU A 96 11.93 0.58 27.02
N GLY A 97 12.44 1.60 26.33
CA GLY A 97 13.77 1.59 25.70
C GLY A 97 13.78 1.00 24.28
N PHE A 98 12.64 0.73 23.66
CA PHE A 98 12.58 0.30 22.26
C PHE A 98 12.59 1.49 21.31
N GLU A 99 13.15 1.29 20.11
CA GLU A 99 13.05 2.28 19.04
C GLU A 99 11.59 2.46 18.60
N LYS A 100 11.15 3.72 18.40
CA LYS A 100 9.81 4.02 17.89
C LYS A 100 9.61 3.40 16.50
N GLY A 101 8.47 2.78 16.27
CA GLY A 101 8.15 2.02 15.06
C GLY A 101 8.56 0.53 15.13
N ARG A 102 9.39 0.16 16.10
CA ARG A 102 9.82 -1.22 16.30
C ARG A 102 8.85 -1.96 17.22
N THR A 103 8.30 -3.08 16.75
CA THR A 103 7.50 -3.96 17.60
C THR A 103 8.42 -4.71 18.57
N PRO A 104 8.22 -4.57 19.89
CA PRO A 104 9.02 -5.29 20.89
C PRO A 104 9.03 -6.80 20.66
N PHE A 105 10.18 -7.43 20.90
CA PHE A 105 10.39 -8.89 20.82
C PHE A 105 10.22 -9.50 19.43
N LEU A 106 10.01 -8.69 18.38
CA LEU A 106 10.08 -9.12 17.00
C LEU A 106 11.40 -8.65 16.37
N ASP A 107 12.00 -9.50 15.56
CA ASP A 107 13.20 -9.14 14.80
C ASP A 107 12.82 -8.39 13.51
N HIS A 108 12.28 -7.19 13.70
CA HIS A 108 11.88 -6.29 12.62
C HIS A 108 12.46 -4.89 12.84
N PRO A 109 13.05 -4.27 11.83
CA PRO A 109 13.48 -2.89 11.94
C PRO A 109 12.27 -1.94 12.04
N ALA A 110 12.47 -0.74 12.59
CA ALA A 110 11.44 0.28 12.67
C ALA A 110 10.99 0.77 11.27
N VAL A 111 11.89 0.71 10.30
CA VAL A 111 11.64 1.00 8.88
C VAL A 111 11.99 -0.23 8.05
N VAL A 112 11.00 -0.81 7.38
CA VAL A 112 11.16 -2.01 6.58
C VAL A 112 11.35 -1.63 5.11
N PRO A 113 12.48 -1.99 4.47
CA PRO A 113 12.68 -1.72 3.05
C PRO A 113 11.76 -2.62 2.18
N MET A 114 11.26 -2.06 1.12
CA MET A 114 10.58 -2.78 0.04
C MET A 114 11.49 -2.75 -1.19
N THR A 115 11.86 -3.89 -1.72
CA THR A 115 12.95 -4.00 -2.70
C THR A 115 12.50 -4.12 -4.16
N LEU A 116 11.28 -4.58 -4.39
CA LEU A 116 10.73 -4.69 -5.75
C LEU A 116 10.43 -3.30 -6.33
N ARG A 117 10.76 -3.12 -7.62
CA ARG A 117 10.61 -1.83 -8.31
C ARG A 117 10.00 -2.03 -9.69
N ILE A 118 8.94 -1.26 -9.94
CA ILE A 118 8.39 -1.12 -11.29
C ILE A 118 9.21 -0.03 -12.00
N PRO A 119 9.83 -0.31 -13.15
CA PRO A 119 10.59 0.69 -13.89
C PRO A 119 9.75 1.93 -14.24
N GLY A 120 10.34 3.11 -14.09
CA GLY A 120 9.72 4.38 -14.47
C GLY A 120 8.64 4.92 -13.52
N ILE A 121 8.43 4.32 -12.35
CA ILE A 121 7.61 4.90 -11.28
C ILE A 121 8.54 5.48 -10.20
N ALA A 122 8.31 6.73 -9.82
CA ALA A 122 9.08 7.39 -8.76
C ALA A 122 8.87 6.71 -7.40
N GLU A 123 9.89 6.76 -6.54
CA GLU A 123 9.90 6.11 -5.23
C GLU A 123 9.65 7.10 -4.10
N ALA A 124 8.97 6.63 -3.05
CA ALA A 124 8.82 7.40 -1.82
C ALA A 124 8.71 6.48 -0.60
N SER A 125 9.21 6.96 0.55
CA SER A 125 9.04 6.29 1.85
C SER A 125 7.65 6.54 2.41
N LEU A 126 7.10 5.54 3.12
CA LEU A 126 5.75 5.55 3.65
C LEU A 126 5.72 5.34 5.16
N SER A 127 4.78 5.98 5.84
CA SER A 127 4.47 5.76 7.24
C SER A 127 3.00 5.37 7.41
N THR A 128 2.74 4.16 7.90
CA THR A 128 1.38 3.66 8.17
C THR A 128 0.97 3.92 9.62
N GLY A 129 -0.30 4.25 9.83
CA GLY A 129 -0.90 4.34 11.17
C GLY A 129 -2.41 4.49 11.12
N GLY A 130 -3.09 4.31 12.26
CA GLY A 130 -4.55 4.29 12.37
C GLY A 130 -5.21 5.66 12.44
N ASN A 131 -4.47 6.76 12.28
CA ASN A 131 -4.98 8.12 12.35
C ASN A 131 -4.67 8.92 11.09
N ILE A 132 -5.53 9.89 10.79
CA ILE A 132 -5.30 10.88 9.73
C ILE A 132 -4.18 11.83 10.17
N VAL A 133 -3.22 12.08 9.28
CA VAL A 133 -2.15 13.06 9.47
C VAL A 133 -2.50 14.30 8.67
N SER A 134 -2.56 15.46 9.31
CA SER A 134 -2.88 16.73 8.66
C SER A 134 -2.16 17.90 9.34
N GLY A 135 -1.89 18.97 8.61
CA GLY A 135 -1.26 20.19 9.13
C GLY A 135 0.07 19.93 9.82
N ALA A 136 0.25 20.44 11.05
CA ALA A 136 1.48 20.31 11.83
C ALA A 136 1.81 18.86 12.25
N ALA A 137 0.84 17.92 12.20
CA ALA A 137 1.12 16.52 12.52
C ALA A 137 2.14 15.87 11.56
N TYR A 138 2.30 16.41 10.34
CA TYR A 138 3.35 15.98 9.41
C TYR A 138 4.77 16.22 9.93
N ASP A 139 4.99 17.18 10.85
CA ASP A 139 6.33 17.48 11.41
C ASP A 139 6.86 16.29 12.25
N LEU A 140 5.98 15.41 12.69
CA LEU A 140 6.31 14.20 13.45
C LEU A 140 6.51 12.96 12.58
N VAL A 141 6.36 13.08 11.27
CA VAL A 141 6.47 11.98 10.31
C VAL A 141 7.75 12.11 9.50
N ALA A 142 8.66 11.16 9.64
CA ALA A 142 9.91 11.17 8.90
C ALA A 142 9.80 10.68 7.44
N ALA A 143 8.70 10.00 7.09
CA ALA A 143 8.46 9.48 5.74
C ALA A 143 7.91 10.57 4.80
N ASN A 144 8.03 10.34 3.49
CA ASN A 144 7.55 11.26 2.45
C ASN A 144 6.02 11.27 2.34
N MET A 145 5.36 10.13 2.62
CA MET A 145 3.90 9.97 2.53
C MET A 145 3.35 9.14 3.69
N VAL A 146 2.06 9.26 3.91
CA VAL A 146 1.33 8.55 4.98
C VAL A 146 0.13 7.82 4.43
N ASP A 147 -0.14 6.64 4.97
CA ASP A 147 -1.36 5.87 4.74
C ASP A 147 -1.85 5.20 6.02
N MET A 148 -2.83 4.29 5.87
CA MET A 148 -3.40 3.59 7.01
C MET A 148 -3.29 2.05 6.91
N GLU A 149 -2.78 1.45 5.83
CA GLU A 149 -2.84 0.00 5.60
C GLU A 149 -1.52 -0.68 5.25
N THR A 150 -0.60 -0.02 4.55
CA THR A 150 0.55 -0.69 3.90
C THR A 150 1.41 -1.51 4.86
N PHE A 151 1.67 -1.03 6.07
CA PHE A 151 2.45 -1.80 7.03
C PHE A 151 1.75 -3.12 7.41
N ALA A 152 0.43 -3.08 7.61
CA ALA A 152 -0.35 -4.28 7.92
C ALA A 152 -0.35 -5.27 6.75
N VAL A 153 -0.50 -4.76 5.52
CA VAL A 153 -0.39 -5.59 4.29
C VAL A 153 0.99 -6.22 4.19
N LEU A 154 2.06 -5.44 4.42
CA LEU A 154 3.43 -5.95 4.42
C LEU A 154 3.62 -7.07 5.46
N ARG A 155 3.12 -6.88 6.69
CA ARG A 155 3.24 -7.89 7.74
C ARG A 155 2.52 -9.19 7.36
N CYS A 156 1.34 -9.10 6.75
CA CYS A 156 0.67 -10.29 6.23
C CYS A 156 1.51 -10.97 5.14
N CYS A 157 2.01 -10.21 4.16
CA CYS A 157 2.85 -10.77 3.10
C CYS A 157 4.08 -11.48 3.65
N GLN A 158 4.77 -10.89 4.64
CA GLN A 158 5.93 -11.51 5.28
C GLN A 158 5.61 -12.83 5.97
N VAL A 159 4.45 -12.95 6.63
CA VAL A 159 4.01 -14.20 7.29
C VAL A 159 3.80 -15.33 6.27
N PHE A 160 3.32 -15.01 5.08
CA PHE A 160 3.08 -15.98 4.00
C PHE A 160 4.24 -16.09 3.01
N GLY A 161 5.37 -15.41 3.25
CA GLY A 161 6.54 -15.45 2.35
C GLY A 161 6.28 -14.81 0.97
N LEU A 162 5.35 -13.86 0.89
CA LEU A 162 4.93 -13.23 -0.37
C LEU A 162 5.65 -11.90 -0.60
N PRO A 163 6.10 -11.61 -1.83
CA PRO A 163 6.58 -10.29 -2.19
C PRO A 163 5.43 -9.28 -2.26
N LEU A 164 5.75 -8.01 -1.97
CA LEU A 164 4.80 -6.90 -1.97
C LEU A 164 5.32 -5.72 -2.78
N ILE A 165 4.47 -5.13 -3.60
CA ILE A 165 4.62 -3.79 -4.19
C ILE A 165 3.51 -2.90 -3.65
N GLY A 166 3.84 -1.68 -3.22
CA GLY A 166 2.88 -0.64 -2.85
C GLY A 166 2.90 0.49 -3.87
N LEU A 167 1.74 0.88 -4.38
CA LEU A 167 1.55 2.08 -5.20
C LEU A 167 0.58 3.01 -4.50
N ARG A 168 0.97 4.28 -4.37
CA ARG A 168 0.18 5.32 -3.70
C ARG A 168 0.06 6.56 -4.55
N GLY A 169 -1.19 6.99 -4.80
CA GLY A 169 -1.48 8.29 -5.41
C GLY A 169 -1.64 9.35 -4.33
N ILE A 170 -1.00 10.51 -4.49
CA ILE A 170 -1.08 11.58 -3.49
C ILE A 170 -2.40 12.30 -3.61
N SER A 171 -3.29 12.09 -2.63
CA SER A 171 -4.62 12.71 -2.58
C SER A 171 -4.63 14.06 -1.88
N ASP A 172 -3.81 14.22 -0.84
CA ASP A 172 -3.88 15.34 0.10
C ASP A 172 -2.52 15.62 0.79
N GLY A 173 -2.52 16.61 1.69
CA GLY A 173 -1.38 16.93 2.56
C GLY A 173 -0.79 18.31 2.34
N LYS A 174 -0.95 18.95 1.17
CA LYS A 174 -0.55 20.37 0.95
C LYS A 174 -1.45 21.35 1.72
N ALA A 175 -2.73 21.02 1.85
CA ALA A 175 -3.70 21.77 2.67
C ALA A 175 -4.20 20.91 3.83
N GLU A 176 -4.73 21.55 4.87
CA GLU A 176 -5.38 20.82 5.98
C GLU A 176 -6.63 20.09 5.50
N LEU A 177 -6.75 18.82 5.88
CA LEU A 177 -7.96 18.03 5.69
C LEU A 177 -9.02 18.47 6.71
N LYS A 178 -10.13 19.05 6.24
CA LYS A 178 -11.26 19.50 7.08
C LYS A 178 -12.52 18.68 6.83
N HIS A 179 -12.65 18.11 5.64
CA HIS A 179 -13.80 17.32 5.20
C HIS A 179 -13.34 16.16 4.33
N VAL A 180 -14.17 15.11 4.26
CA VAL A 180 -13.94 13.95 3.40
C VAL A 180 -13.83 14.36 1.91
N ASP A 181 -14.50 15.43 1.51
CA ASP A 181 -14.47 15.95 0.14
C ASP A 181 -13.04 16.37 -0.29
N ASN A 182 -12.20 16.85 0.65
CA ASN A 182 -10.81 17.22 0.37
C ASN A 182 -9.97 16.00 -0.02
N TRP A 183 -10.31 14.81 0.49
CA TRP A 183 -9.66 13.56 0.12
C TRP A 183 -10.21 13.01 -1.21
N ILE A 184 -11.53 13.10 -1.43
CA ILE A 184 -12.20 12.55 -2.62
C ILE A 184 -11.87 13.34 -3.90
N GLU A 185 -11.56 14.63 -3.79
CA GLU A 185 -11.42 15.57 -4.91
C GLU A 185 -10.57 15.03 -6.07
N TYR A 186 -9.46 14.37 -5.76
CA TYR A 186 -8.48 13.92 -6.74
C TYR A 186 -8.49 12.41 -7.02
N LEU A 187 -9.38 11.64 -6.36
CA LEU A 187 -9.38 10.18 -6.51
C LEU A 187 -9.62 9.72 -7.94
N HIS A 188 -10.36 10.48 -8.75
CA HIS A 188 -10.61 10.15 -10.16
C HIS A 188 -9.31 10.23 -11.01
N VAL A 189 -8.43 11.21 -10.74
CA VAL A 189 -7.11 11.32 -11.40
C VAL A 189 -6.17 10.23 -10.91
N ILE A 190 -6.22 9.94 -9.60
CA ILE A 190 -5.42 8.88 -8.98
C ILE A 190 -5.80 7.51 -9.54
N ASP A 191 -7.10 7.23 -9.73
CA ASP A 191 -7.59 6.00 -10.36
C ASP A 191 -6.96 5.77 -11.75
N GLU A 192 -6.95 6.80 -12.61
CA GLU A 192 -6.32 6.74 -13.92
C GLU A 192 -4.81 6.46 -13.83
N LYS A 193 -4.11 7.17 -12.95
CA LYS A 193 -2.65 7.03 -12.80
C LYS A 193 -2.24 5.70 -12.13
N LEU A 194 -3.01 5.20 -11.16
CA LEU A 194 -2.81 3.87 -10.60
C LEU A 194 -3.03 2.79 -11.66
N ALA A 195 -4.05 2.96 -12.51
CA ALA A 195 -4.29 2.05 -13.63
C ALA A 195 -3.11 2.03 -14.63
N ALA A 196 -2.54 3.19 -14.95
CA ALA A 196 -1.31 3.27 -15.75
C ALA A 196 -0.11 2.63 -15.03
N GLY A 197 -0.06 2.70 -13.70
CA GLY A 197 0.94 1.99 -12.87
C GLY A 197 0.81 0.47 -12.98
N ILE A 198 -0.41 -0.05 -13.04
CA ILE A 198 -0.67 -1.48 -13.28
C ILE A 198 -0.21 -1.88 -14.69
N ASP A 199 -0.52 -1.08 -15.71
CA ASP A 199 -0.06 -1.38 -17.09
C ASP A 199 1.47 -1.45 -17.16
N ARG A 200 2.19 -0.58 -16.43
CA ARG A 200 3.66 -0.63 -16.32
C ARG A 200 4.16 -1.88 -15.58
N LEU A 201 3.48 -2.28 -14.50
CA LEU A 201 3.80 -3.51 -13.77
C LEU A 201 3.68 -4.73 -14.69
N GLU A 202 2.58 -4.84 -15.42
CA GLU A 202 2.33 -5.95 -16.34
C GLU A 202 3.41 -6.01 -17.45
N ASN A 203 3.71 -4.87 -18.08
CA ASN A 203 4.77 -4.77 -19.07
C ASN A 203 6.15 -5.17 -18.50
N ALA A 204 6.47 -4.76 -17.27
CA ALA A 204 7.75 -5.09 -16.63
C ALA A 204 7.87 -6.59 -16.29
N LEU A 205 6.75 -7.25 -15.92
CA LEU A 205 6.70 -8.70 -15.72
C LEU A 205 6.83 -9.47 -17.05
N GLU A 206 6.20 -8.95 -18.12
CA GLU A 206 6.24 -9.56 -19.45
C GLU A 206 7.62 -9.43 -20.10
N SER A 207 8.29 -8.28 -19.96
CA SER A 207 9.63 -8.04 -20.49
C SER A 207 10.75 -8.72 -19.67
N GLY A 208 10.45 -9.09 -18.40
CA GLY A 208 11.45 -9.60 -17.45
C GLY A 208 12.26 -8.51 -16.74
N ASP A 209 11.90 -7.24 -16.90
CA ASP A 209 12.54 -6.11 -16.19
C ASP A 209 12.18 -6.09 -14.68
N LEU A 210 11.12 -6.80 -14.30
CA LEU A 210 10.77 -7.09 -12.91
C LEU A 210 10.76 -8.61 -12.70
N ALA A 211 11.73 -9.11 -11.95
CA ALA A 211 11.79 -10.50 -11.50
C ALA A 211 11.19 -10.65 -10.09
N LEU A 212 10.40 -11.71 -9.86
CA LEU A 212 9.81 -12.09 -8.58
C LEU A 212 10.54 -13.26 -7.95
#